data_0cee2bf9bad091f8c9923c9d17adc2c0
#
_entry.id   0cee2bf9bad091f8c9923c9d17adc2c0
#
_cell.length_a   1.000
_cell.length_b   1.000
_cell.length_c   1.000
_cell.angle_alpha   90.00
_cell.angle_beta   90.00
_cell.angle_gamma   90.00
#
_symmetry.space_group_name_H-M   'P 1'
#
loop_
_entity.id
_entity.type
_entity.pdbx_description
1 polymer ?
#
loop_
_entity_poly.entity_id
_entity_poly.type
_entity_poly.pdbx_seq_one_letter_code
_entity_poly.pdbx_strand_id
1 'polypeptide(L)'
;MGYSDSKSVAMNNDNTSKTPFVWEGANVYFLLTDRFYNGDTSNDLNFNRTKPPGKLRGFEGGDILGVIKKIDEGYFDQLGINVIWLTPIVEQIHDGVDEGTGFSYGFHGYWARDWTSLDPNFGTKEDLANLVKKAHEKGIRIMLDGVINHTGPVTSEDPMWPEDWVRTGVVCDYKSFENTTMCTLVDNLPDVRTESDQEVPIPFFLIEKWNKEGRYEKEIASLNDFFRRTGYPRTPKYYIIKWLTDYILEFGIDGYRADTVKHTEENVWVDFKKECDYAFETWKKNHPSEILDENPFYTIAEVYGYEISSGQDYDFGDRKVNYFEHGFNSMINFEFKLDAQNDYEAIFSKYSAKLQNELKGYSVLNYISSHDDPDPFDAHRNRTFESGTKLLLSPGMSQVYYGDESGRSLVIEGTQGDATLRSFMNWDDIQNNPETQKILWHWQKLGQFRRNHPAVGAGIHNMISEKPYIFSRSYTNGNYTDQVIIGLDLGVGLKELPVDSIFTDGTKLRDTFSGEETEVQDGKAFVHSEFGLVLLEKI
;
A
#
# COMPACT_ATOMS: atom_id res chain seq x y z
N MET A 1 7.20 0.41 -39.03
CA MET A 1 5.82 0.81 -39.31
C MET A 1 5.37 1.72 -38.18
N GLY A 2 4.95 2.95 -38.50
CA GLY A 2 4.81 4.01 -37.55
C GLY A 2 3.63 3.82 -36.58
N TYR A 3 3.87 4.12 -35.33
CA TYR A 3 2.82 4.33 -34.33
C TYR A 3 2.14 5.66 -34.67
N SER A 4 0.87 5.60 -35.01
CA SER A 4 0.05 6.79 -35.24
C SER A 4 -0.47 7.33 -33.91
N ASP A 5 -0.48 8.65 -33.79
CA ASP A 5 -0.97 9.46 -32.70
C ASP A 5 -2.19 8.90 -31.98
N SER A 6 -2.06 8.69 -30.69
CA SER A 6 -3.17 8.38 -29.79
C SER A 6 -4.05 9.62 -29.61
N LYS A 7 -5.13 9.70 -30.38
CA LYS A 7 -6.24 10.60 -30.10
C LYS A 7 -6.90 10.17 -28.79
N SER A 8 -6.96 11.07 -27.83
CA SER A 8 -7.79 10.96 -26.64
C SER A 8 -9.25 10.72 -27.06
N VAL A 9 -9.75 9.52 -26.81
CA VAL A 9 -11.17 9.22 -26.96
C VAL A 9 -11.89 9.83 -25.75
N ALA A 10 -12.64 10.89 -26.00
CA ALA A 10 -13.57 11.44 -25.03
C ALA A 10 -14.66 10.39 -24.75
N MET A 11 -14.74 9.92 -23.51
CA MET A 11 -15.82 9.04 -23.06
C MET A 11 -17.13 9.84 -23.03
N ASN A 12 -18.12 9.37 -23.80
CA ASN A 12 -19.49 9.82 -23.70
C ASN A 12 -20.10 9.34 -22.37
N ASN A 13 -20.59 10.30 -21.60
CA ASN A 13 -21.42 10.06 -20.42
C ASN A 13 -22.80 9.51 -20.87
N ASP A 14 -22.98 8.21 -20.78
CA ASP A 14 -24.30 7.60 -20.70
C ASP A 14 -24.40 6.78 -19.42
N ASN A 15 -25.47 6.99 -18.70
CA ASN A 15 -25.98 6.51 -17.41
C ASN A 15 -25.64 5.04 -17.04
N THR A 16 -24.36 4.69 -16.97
CA THR A 16 -23.90 3.45 -16.34
C THR A 16 -23.63 3.75 -14.87
N SER A 17 -24.21 3.00 -13.97
CA SER A 17 -23.92 3.08 -12.54
C SER A 17 -22.39 3.06 -12.35
N LYS A 18 -21.86 4.15 -11.77
CA LYS A 18 -20.40 4.29 -11.51
C LYS A 18 -19.91 3.04 -10.78
N THR A 19 -18.86 2.39 -11.28
CA THR A 19 -18.23 1.24 -10.62
C THR A 19 -17.92 1.58 -9.16
N PRO A 20 -18.44 0.84 -8.17
CA PRO A 20 -18.16 1.11 -6.77
C PRO A 20 -16.72 0.76 -6.45
N PHE A 21 -16.10 1.55 -5.58
CA PHE A 21 -14.83 1.18 -4.99
C PHE A 21 -15.04 0.11 -3.90
N VAL A 22 -14.21 -0.92 -3.92
CA VAL A 22 -14.24 -2.04 -2.98
C VAL A 22 -12.83 -2.28 -2.45
N TRP A 23 -12.65 -2.05 -1.16
CA TRP A 23 -11.34 -2.20 -0.51
C TRP A 23 -10.74 -3.60 -0.68
N GLU A 24 -11.56 -4.65 -0.55
CA GLU A 24 -11.14 -6.06 -0.63
C GLU A 24 -10.50 -6.42 -1.98
N GLY A 25 -10.80 -5.65 -3.02
CA GLY A 25 -10.23 -5.80 -4.36
C GLY A 25 -9.31 -4.66 -4.79
N ALA A 26 -8.95 -3.74 -3.90
CA ALA A 26 -8.20 -2.53 -4.24
C ALA A 26 -6.86 -2.82 -4.93
N ASN A 27 -6.49 -1.90 -5.82
CA ASN A 27 -5.18 -1.86 -6.47
C ASN A 27 -4.34 -0.75 -5.81
N VAL A 28 -3.43 -1.14 -4.93
CA VAL A 28 -2.62 -0.27 -4.09
C VAL A 28 -1.26 -0.04 -4.72
N TYR A 29 -0.87 1.21 -4.92
CA TYR A 29 0.48 1.58 -5.32
C TYR A 29 1.30 1.98 -4.11
N PHE A 30 2.28 1.16 -3.75
CA PHE A 30 3.19 1.43 -2.64
C PHE A 30 4.46 2.09 -3.13
N LEU A 31 4.81 3.24 -2.57
CA LEU A 31 6.01 3.97 -2.93
C LEU A 31 6.80 4.45 -1.70
N LEU A 32 8.14 4.44 -1.85
CA LEU A 32 9.01 5.21 -0.97
C LEU A 32 8.98 6.67 -1.43
N THR A 33 8.51 7.57 -0.57
CA THR A 33 8.36 8.99 -0.90
C THR A 33 9.65 9.58 -1.44
N ASP A 34 10.79 9.33 -0.77
CA ASP A 34 12.12 9.79 -1.16
C ASP A 34 12.62 9.25 -2.52
N ARG A 35 12.06 8.13 -3.01
CA ARG A 35 12.59 7.39 -4.16
C ARG A 35 11.72 7.45 -5.41
N PHE A 36 10.57 8.12 -5.31
CA PHE A 36 9.59 8.09 -6.39
C PHE A 36 9.81 9.19 -7.43
N TYR A 37 9.69 10.45 -7.05
CA TYR A 37 9.91 11.60 -7.94
C TYR A 37 10.27 12.84 -7.12
N ASN A 38 11.31 13.56 -7.51
CA ASN A 38 11.69 14.85 -6.93
C ASN A 38 10.84 15.97 -7.56
N GLY A 39 9.93 16.54 -6.79
CA GLY A 39 9.06 17.64 -7.22
C GLY A 39 9.60 19.02 -6.86
N ASP A 40 10.40 19.11 -5.78
CA ASP A 40 10.99 20.33 -5.27
C ASP A 40 12.45 20.14 -4.83
N THR A 41 13.39 20.45 -5.66
CA THR A 41 14.83 20.34 -5.36
C THR A 41 15.31 21.26 -4.23
N SER A 42 14.49 22.21 -3.79
CA SER A 42 14.85 23.11 -2.69
C SER A 42 14.73 22.46 -1.31
N ASN A 43 14.01 21.35 -1.20
CA ASN A 43 13.80 20.61 0.03
C ASN A 43 14.73 19.38 0.19
N ASP A 44 15.64 19.13 -0.74
CA ASP A 44 16.50 17.94 -0.76
C ASP A 44 17.45 17.85 0.44
N LEU A 45 17.82 18.98 1.03
CA LEU A 45 18.78 19.04 2.12
C LEU A 45 18.25 19.79 3.34
N ASN A 46 17.99 19.06 4.42
CA ASN A 46 17.53 19.59 5.70
C ASN A 46 18.34 19.04 6.87
N PHE A 47 18.24 19.66 8.04
CA PHE A 47 18.87 19.23 9.29
C PHE A 47 20.38 18.98 9.18
N ASN A 48 21.07 19.66 8.25
CA ASN A 48 22.50 19.46 8.00
C ASN A 48 22.88 17.99 7.69
N ARG A 49 22.02 17.24 7.02
CA ARG A 49 22.25 15.84 6.60
C ARG A 49 23.28 15.77 5.46
N THR A 50 24.53 16.15 5.74
CA THR A 50 25.60 16.31 4.74
C THR A 50 26.68 15.23 4.76
N LYS A 51 26.67 14.33 5.74
CA LYS A 51 27.61 13.20 5.78
C LYS A 51 27.35 12.28 4.60
N PRO A 52 28.40 11.81 3.89
CA PRO A 52 28.22 10.87 2.79
C PRO A 52 27.57 9.57 3.25
N PRO A 53 26.40 9.19 2.72
CA PRO A 53 25.76 7.93 3.07
C PRO A 53 26.37 6.75 2.31
N GLY A 54 26.08 5.54 2.77
CA GLY A 54 26.26 4.34 1.95
C GLY A 54 25.40 4.40 0.67
N LYS A 55 25.70 3.54 -0.29
CA LYS A 55 24.98 3.51 -1.57
C LYS A 55 23.49 3.22 -1.34
N LEU A 56 22.62 4.06 -1.87
CA LEU A 56 21.15 4.04 -1.68
C LEU A 56 20.69 4.16 -0.22
N ARG A 57 21.51 4.76 0.68
CA ARG A 57 21.21 4.92 2.10
C ARG A 57 21.04 6.39 2.52
N GLY A 58 21.05 7.32 1.58
CA GLY A 58 20.76 8.74 1.79
C GLY A 58 19.41 9.15 1.25
N PHE A 59 19.04 10.40 1.51
CA PHE A 59 17.94 11.05 0.81
C PHE A 59 18.33 11.27 -0.65
N GLU A 60 17.43 11.01 -1.58
CA GLU A 60 17.59 11.19 -3.03
C GLU A 60 16.57 12.20 -3.61
N GLY A 61 15.78 12.85 -2.74
CA GLY A 61 15.00 14.03 -3.04
C GLY A 61 13.58 13.79 -3.53
N GLY A 62 13.08 12.55 -3.53
CA GLY A 62 11.66 12.32 -3.79
C GLY A 62 10.79 12.91 -2.69
N ASP A 63 9.61 13.46 -3.06
CA ASP A 63 8.76 14.22 -2.17
C ASP A 63 7.27 14.14 -2.52
N ILE A 64 6.42 14.73 -1.67
CA ILE A 64 4.97 14.78 -1.87
C ILE A 64 4.60 15.55 -3.14
N LEU A 65 5.32 16.63 -3.46
CA LEU A 65 5.08 17.39 -4.71
C LEU A 65 5.36 16.55 -5.95
N GLY A 66 6.34 15.66 -5.88
CA GLY A 66 6.62 14.69 -6.94
C GLY A 66 5.48 13.70 -7.14
N VAL A 67 4.87 13.22 -6.05
CA VAL A 67 3.67 12.35 -6.13
C VAL A 67 2.50 13.12 -6.75
N ILE A 68 2.24 14.36 -6.31
CA ILE A 68 1.20 15.23 -6.87
C ILE A 68 1.39 15.42 -8.37
N LYS A 69 2.62 15.68 -8.81
CA LYS A 69 2.92 15.84 -10.24
C LYS A 69 2.55 14.60 -11.03
N LYS A 70 2.82 13.40 -10.50
CA LYS A 70 2.46 12.14 -11.18
C LYS A 70 0.95 11.86 -11.15
N ILE A 71 0.22 12.33 -10.15
CA ILE A 71 -1.26 12.33 -10.15
C ILE A 71 -1.78 13.25 -11.26
N ASP A 72 -1.26 14.48 -11.36
CA ASP A 72 -1.68 15.45 -12.38
C ASP A 72 -1.35 15.00 -13.81
N GLU A 73 -0.24 14.29 -14.01
CA GLU A 73 0.14 13.64 -15.29
C GLU A 73 -0.74 12.42 -15.63
N GLY A 74 -1.58 11.93 -14.70
CA GLY A 74 -2.46 10.78 -14.90
C GLY A 74 -1.76 9.43 -14.82
N TYR A 75 -0.54 9.37 -14.28
CA TYR A 75 0.25 8.14 -14.20
C TYR A 75 -0.49 7.02 -13.44
N PHE A 76 -1.03 7.33 -12.27
CA PHE A 76 -1.77 6.38 -11.45
C PHE A 76 -3.12 5.99 -12.07
N ASP A 77 -3.80 6.93 -12.73
CA ASP A 77 -5.03 6.66 -13.46
C ASP A 77 -4.79 5.64 -14.58
N GLN A 78 -3.72 5.83 -15.36
CA GLN A 78 -3.34 4.92 -16.44
C GLN A 78 -2.99 3.52 -15.95
N LEU A 79 -2.39 3.42 -14.75
CA LEU A 79 -2.10 2.14 -14.10
C LEU A 79 -3.33 1.50 -13.42
N GLY A 80 -4.49 2.17 -13.40
CA GLY A 80 -5.66 1.67 -12.72
C GLY A 80 -5.51 1.62 -11.20
N ILE A 81 -4.67 2.47 -10.63
CA ILE A 81 -4.46 2.59 -9.18
C ILE A 81 -5.67 3.29 -8.56
N ASN A 82 -6.14 2.80 -7.44
CA ASN A 82 -7.21 3.41 -6.66
C ASN A 82 -6.85 3.68 -5.19
N VAL A 83 -5.65 3.29 -4.77
CA VAL A 83 -5.05 3.64 -3.47
C VAL A 83 -3.56 3.91 -3.66
N ILE A 84 -3.05 5.02 -3.12
CA ILE A 84 -1.61 5.30 -3.02
C ILE A 84 -1.21 5.18 -1.55
N TRP A 85 -0.22 4.32 -1.26
CA TRP A 85 0.38 4.17 0.05
C TRP A 85 1.80 4.74 0.02
N LEU A 86 2.05 5.74 0.88
CA LEU A 86 3.36 6.37 1.08
C LEU A 86 4.03 5.79 2.33
N THR A 87 5.36 5.61 2.28
CA THR A 87 6.16 5.39 3.50
C THR A 87 5.92 6.50 4.53
N PRO A 88 6.26 6.29 5.84
CA PRO A 88 6.00 7.30 6.85
C PRO A 88 6.62 8.65 6.50
N ILE A 89 5.85 9.71 6.66
CA ILE A 89 6.24 11.07 6.26
C ILE A 89 6.53 12.00 7.45
N VAL A 90 6.41 11.48 8.68
CA VAL A 90 6.71 12.23 9.90
C VAL A 90 8.19 12.58 9.99
N GLU A 91 8.53 13.58 10.81
CA GLU A 91 9.92 14.03 10.99
C GLU A 91 10.81 12.87 11.47
N GLN A 92 11.86 12.61 10.72
CA GLN A 92 12.84 11.58 10.95
C GLN A 92 14.02 12.12 11.80
N ILE A 93 14.84 11.22 12.33
CA ILE A 93 16.10 11.63 13.00
C ILE A 93 16.91 12.57 12.12
N HIS A 94 17.62 13.50 12.75
CA HIS A 94 18.36 14.55 12.03
C HIS A 94 19.72 14.06 11.51
N ASP A 95 20.39 13.17 12.25
CA ASP A 95 21.63 12.53 11.79
C ASP A 95 21.33 11.14 11.22
N GLY A 96 22.32 10.32 11.03
CA GLY A 96 22.22 8.94 10.57
C GLY A 96 23.05 8.00 11.43
N VAL A 97 22.91 6.72 11.16
CA VAL A 97 23.63 5.64 11.85
C VAL A 97 24.26 4.68 10.86
N ASP A 98 25.34 4.02 11.25
CA ASP A 98 25.90 2.89 10.51
C ASP A 98 25.24 1.60 11.00
N GLU A 99 24.45 0.99 10.13
CA GLU A 99 23.75 -0.26 10.40
C GLU A 99 24.62 -1.51 10.15
N GLY A 100 25.94 -1.34 9.98
CA GLY A 100 26.85 -2.42 9.58
C GLY A 100 26.83 -2.73 8.06
N THR A 101 25.94 -2.07 7.34
CA THR A 101 25.80 -2.14 5.89
C THR A 101 26.04 -0.80 5.19
N GLY A 102 26.50 0.20 5.96
CA GLY A 102 26.80 1.56 5.54
C GLY A 102 26.03 2.60 6.35
N PHE A 103 26.52 3.84 6.33
CA PHE A 103 25.89 4.96 7.01
C PHE A 103 24.56 5.30 6.34
N SER A 104 23.47 5.27 7.12
CA SER A 104 22.11 5.44 6.66
C SER A 104 21.44 6.65 7.31
N TYR A 105 20.65 7.39 6.53
CA TYR A 105 19.67 8.36 7.03
C TYR A 105 18.26 7.76 7.07
N GLY A 106 17.30 8.44 7.72
CA GLY A 106 15.91 8.01 7.82
C GLY A 106 15.07 8.26 6.55
N PHE A 107 15.65 8.18 5.36
CA PHE A 107 14.99 8.44 4.08
C PHE A 107 13.76 7.55 3.82
N HIS A 108 13.75 6.38 4.44
CA HIS A 108 12.66 5.40 4.33
C HIS A 108 11.44 5.75 5.18
N GLY A 109 11.57 6.65 6.17
CA GLY A 109 10.45 7.13 6.99
C GLY A 109 10.23 6.38 8.32
N TYR A 110 10.95 5.28 8.58
CA TYR A 110 10.70 4.43 9.77
C TYR A 110 11.51 4.81 11.00
N TRP A 111 12.24 5.94 10.98
CA TRP A 111 13.02 6.42 12.10
C TRP A 111 12.46 7.72 12.68
N ALA A 112 11.20 7.63 13.14
CA ALA A 112 10.47 8.78 13.64
C ALA A 112 11.14 9.44 14.83
N ARG A 113 11.27 10.77 14.77
CA ARG A 113 11.68 11.66 15.86
C ARG A 113 10.50 12.46 16.42
N ASP A 114 9.61 12.93 15.56
CA ASP A 114 8.45 13.72 15.94
C ASP A 114 7.26 13.41 15.04
N TRP A 115 6.24 12.77 15.59
CA TRP A 115 4.99 12.44 14.87
C TRP A 115 4.11 13.66 14.57
N THR A 116 4.37 14.81 15.23
CA THR A 116 3.55 16.02 15.09
C THR A 116 3.96 16.91 13.93
N SER A 117 5.06 16.59 13.27
CA SER A 117 5.63 17.33 12.12
C SER A 117 5.87 16.39 10.95
N LEU A 118 5.81 16.92 9.71
CA LEU A 118 6.35 16.24 8.54
C LEU A 118 7.87 16.46 8.48
N ASP A 119 8.60 15.48 7.93
CA ASP A 119 10.00 15.69 7.57
C ASP A 119 10.07 16.67 6.38
N PRO A 120 10.82 17.77 6.49
CA PRO A 120 10.86 18.78 5.42
C PRO A 120 11.44 18.26 4.11
N ASN A 121 12.18 17.14 4.10
CA ASN A 121 12.59 16.49 2.85
C ASN A 121 11.40 15.85 2.12
N PHE A 122 10.30 15.53 2.81
CA PHE A 122 9.10 14.99 2.17
C PHE A 122 8.08 16.06 1.79
N GLY A 123 8.16 17.25 2.40
CA GLY A 123 7.27 18.37 2.09
C GLY A 123 6.61 19.00 3.31
N THR A 124 5.57 19.77 3.07
CA THR A 124 4.83 20.53 4.08
C THR A 124 3.45 19.94 4.32
N LYS A 125 2.77 20.42 5.37
CA LYS A 125 1.36 20.07 5.63
C LYS A 125 0.42 20.55 4.52
N GLU A 126 0.71 21.68 3.89
CA GLU A 126 0.00 22.17 2.71
C GLU A 126 0.15 21.23 1.53
N ASP A 127 1.34 20.67 1.33
CA ASP A 127 1.57 19.69 0.26
C ASP A 127 0.78 18.41 0.52
N LEU A 128 0.72 17.93 1.77
CA LEU A 128 -0.08 16.77 2.13
C LEU A 128 -1.58 17.02 1.91
N ALA A 129 -2.09 18.18 2.32
CA ALA A 129 -3.49 18.56 2.07
C ALA A 129 -3.80 18.59 0.57
N ASN A 130 -2.89 19.13 -0.23
CA ASN A 130 -3.02 19.18 -1.68
C ASN A 130 -2.93 17.77 -2.30
N LEU A 131 -2.06 16.90 -1.81
CA LEU A 131 -1.96 15.50 -2.24
C LEU A 131 -3.30 14.77 -2.07
N VAL A 132 -3.87 14.82 -0.85
CA VAL A 132 -5.15 14.16 -0.56
C VAL A 132 -6.25 14.70 -1.47
N LYS A 133 -6.36 16.03 -1.58
CA LYS A 133 -7.35 16.67 -2.46
C LYS A 133 -7.21 16.20 -3.91
N LYS A 134 -6.01 16.26 -4.48
CA LYS A 134 -5.74 15.87 -5.86
C LYS A 134 -6.01 14.38 -6.13
N ALA A 135 -5.65 13.53 -5.19
CA ALA A 135 -5.95 12.11 -5.27
C ALA A 135 -7.46 11.86 -5.24
N HIS A 136 -8.19 12.50 -4.31
CA HIS A 136 -9.64 12.39 -4.19
C HIS A 136 -10.37 12.89 -5.45
N GLU A 137 -9.92 13.98 -6.08
CA GLU A 137 -10.44 14.45 -7.37
C GLU A 137 -10.36 13.38 -8.47
N LYS A 138 -9.43 12.44 -8.37
CA LYS A 138 -9.26 11.28 -9.28
C LYS A 138 -9.92 9.99 -8.77
N GLY A 139 -10.58 10.04 -7.61
CA GLY A 139 -11.13 8.85 -6.94
C GLY A 139 -10.06 7.90 -6.41
N ILE A 140 -8.86 8.41 -6.15
CA ILE A 140 -7.74 7.69 -5.55
C ILE A 140 -7.69 7.99 -4.05
N ARG A 141 -7.55 6.97 -3.20
CA ARG A 141 -7.43 7.10 -1.75
C ARG A 141 -5.98 7.24 -1.36
N ILE A 142 -5.72 7.97 -0.27
CA ILE A 142 -4.38 8.10 0.31
C ILE A 142 -4.30 7.27 1.60
N MET A 143 -3.31 6.40 1.63
CA MET A 143 -2.95 5.61 2.81
C MET A 143 -1.56 6.04 3.28
N LEU A 144 -1.45 6.37 4.56
CA LEU A 144 -0.15 6.62 5.19
C LEU A 144 0.36 5.37 5.91
N ASP A 145 1.62 5.40 6.27
CA ASP A 145 2.26 4.37 7.08
C ASP A 145 2.36 4.84 8.55
N GLY A 146 1.87 4.03 9.48
CA GLY A 146 1.81 4.36 10.90
C GLY A 146 2.76 3.51 11.72
N VAL A 147 3.77 4.14 12.31
CA VAL A 147 4.74 3.50 13.21
C VAL A 147 4.36 3.82 14.65
N ILE A 148 4.02 2.81 15.45
CA ILE A 148 3.74 2.95 16.90
C ILE A 148 4.85 2.29 17.74
N ASN A 149 5.41 1.22 17.23
CA ASN A 149 6.28 0.32 17.98
C ASN A 149 7.61 0.93 18.45
N HIS A 150 8.22 1.82 17.68
CA HIS A 150 9.57 2.30 17.94
C HIS A 150 9.77 3.76 17.55
N THR A 151 10.81 4.36 18.14
CA THR A 151 11.36 5.66 17.74
C THR A 151 12.57 5.45 16.83
N GLY A 152 13.04 6.52 16.19
CA GLY A 152 14.30 6.46 15.44
C GLY A 152 15.51 6.20 16.34
N PRO A 153 16.64 5.77 15.74
CA PRO A 153 17.91 5.57 16.44
C PRO A 153 18.39 6.80 17.20
N VAL A 154 19.14 6.55 18.28
CA VAL A 154 19.80 7.59 19.05
C VAL A 154 21.10 7.99 18.36
N THR A 155 21.30 9.29 18.14
CA THR A 155 22.51 9.86 17.57
C THR A 155 23.02 11.04 18.42
N SER A 156 24.11 11.70 18.01
CA SER A 156 24.56 12.93 18.67
C SER A 156 23.59 14.10 18.52
N GLU A 157 22.78 14.11 17.48
CA GLU A 157 21.78 15.14 17.18
C GLU A 157 20.36 14.74 17.63
N ASP A 158 20.16 13.45 17.92
CA ASP A 158 18.87 12.88 18.21
C ASP A 158 18.89 12.22 19.60
N PRO A 159 18.44 12.93 20.65
CA PRO A 159 18.47 12.41 22.00
C PRO A 159 17.53 11.22 22.16
N MET A 160 17.92 10.30 23.03
CA MET A 160 17.05 9.20 23.43
C MET A 160 15.77 9.75 24.08
N TRP A 161 14.65 9.14 23.75
CA TRP A 161 13.40 9.34 24.45
C TRP A 161 13.53 8.91 25.92
N PRO A 162 12.75 9.49 26.85
CA PRO A 162 12.83 9.10 28.27
C PRO A 162 12.59 7.60 28.49
N GLU A 163 13.22 7.04 29.51
CA GLU A 163 13.13 5.60 29.86
C GLU A 163 11.71 5.14 30.22
N ASP A 164 10.84 6.05 30.62
CA ASP A 164 9.41 5.78 30.84
C ASP A 164 8.58 5.74 29.53
N TRP A 165 9.15 6.25 28.43
CA TRP A 165 8.57 6.17 27.08
C TRP A 165 9.05 4.96 26.29
N VAL A 166 10.34 4.65 26.38
CA VAL A 166 10.98 3.63 25.56
C VAL A 166 11.82 2.66 26.38
N ARG A 167 12.05 1.49 25.84
CA ARG A 167 13.05 0.55 26.32
C ARG A 167 14.16 0.40 25.30
N THR A 168 15.34 0.06 25.79
CA THR A 168 16.50 -0.35 25.00
C THR A 168 17.06 -1.64 25.57
N GLY A 169 17.81 -2.39 24.81
CA GLY A 169 18.63 -3.48 25.34
C GLY A 169 18.37 -4.83 24.70
N VAL A 170 17.34 -5.58 25.07
CA VAL A 170 17.17 -6.93 24.54
C VAL A 170 16.59 -6.90 23.14
N VAL A 171 17.36 -7.39 22.16
CA VAL A 171 16.88 -7.58 20.79
C VAL A 171 15.94 -8.79 20.74
N CYS A 172 14.89 -8.70 19.95
CA CYS A 172 13.88 -9.74 19.81
C CYS A 172 14.46 -11.09 19.36
N ASP A 173 14.04 -12.19 19.99
CA ASP A 173 14.43 -13.54 19.58
C ASP A 173 13.28 -14.34 18.96
N TYR A 174 12.07 -13.77 18.95
CA TYR A 174 10.88 -14.29 18.26
C TYR A 174 10.40 -15.68 18.72
N LYS A 175 10.76 -16.11 19.95
CA LYS A 175 10.40 -17.44 20.45
C LYS A 175 9.07 -17.50 21.17
N SER A 176 8.50 -16.34 21.49
CA SER A 176 7.21 -16.21 22.17
C SER A 176 6.60 -14.85 21.88
N PHE A 177 5.35 -14.65 22.26
CA PHE A 177 4.68 -13.36 22.19
C PHE A 177 5.46 -12.29 22.97
N GLU A 178 5.81 -12.55 24.23
CA GLU A 178 6.56 -11.60 25.07
C GLU A 178 7.94 -11.26 24.45
N ASN A 179 8.65 -12.27 23.92
CA ASN A 179 9.96 -12.08 23.27
C ASN A 179 9.86 -11.44 21.88
N THR A 180 8.65 -11.07 21.45
CA THR A 180 8.38 -10.35 20.21
C THR A 180 7.86 -8.95 20.49
N THR A 181 7.11 -8.74 21.60
CA THR A 181 6.48 -7.44 21.92
C THR A 181 7.26 -6.60 22.94
N MET A 182 8.10 -7.22 23.79
CA MET A 182 8.84 -6.51 24.83
C MET A 182 10.36 -6.47 24.58
N CYS A 183 10.74 -6.16 23.36
CA CYS A 183 12.12 -6.21 22.89
C CYS A 183 12.36 -5.15 21.79
N THR A 184 13.61 -4.84 21.48
CA THR A 184 13.96 -3.97 20.35
C THR A 184 14.09 -4.81 19.07
N LEU A 185 13.61 -4.30 17.93
CA LEU A 185 13.74 -4.98 16.63
C LEU A 185 15.21 -5.23 16.26
N VAL A 186 16.01 -4.21 16.42
CA VAL A 186 17.46 -4.21 16.20
C VAL A 186 18.14 -3.37 17.29
N ASP A 187 19.45 -3.49 17.39
CA ASP A 187 20.23 -2.63 18.28
C ASP A 187 20.07 -1.14 17.92
N ASN A 188 20.06 -0.27 18.92
CA ASN A 188 19.84 1.17 18.76
C ASN A 188 18.53 1.58 18.05
N LEU A 189 17.47 0.77 18.17
CA LEU A 189 16.11 1.16 17.76
C LEU A 189 15.19 1.09 18.98
N PRO A 190 15.04 2.20 19.76
CA PRO A 190 14.29 2.17 21.00
C PRO A 190 12.83 1.82 20.79
N ASP A 191 12.38 0.81 21.54
CA ASP A 191 11.04 0.25 21.51
C ASP A 191 10.11 1.04 22.45
N VAL A 192 8.96 1.48 21.95
CA VAL A 192 7.97 2.23 22.74
C VAL A 192 7.29 1.30 23.73
N ARG A 193 7.18 1.72 24.99
CA ARG A 193 6.49 0.96 26.05
C ARG A 193 4.98 0.97 25.87
N THR A 194 4.52 0.31 24.81
CA THR A 194 3.10 0.26 24.44
C THR A 194 2.25 -0.50 25.47
N GLU A 195 2.85 -1.42 26.21
CA GLU A 195 2.24 -2.16 27.32
C GLU A 195 2.02 -1.30 28.57
N SER A 196 2.74 -0.17 28.69
CA SER A 196 2.73 0.62 29.93
C SER A 196 1.41 1.34 30.15
N ASP A 197 0.88 1.20 31.38
CA ASP A 197 -0.25 1.98 31.90
C ASP A 197 0.22 3.15 32.78
N GLN A 198 1.55 3.36 32.89
CA GLN A 198 2.11 4.47 33.63
C GLN A 198 2.00 5.76 32.84
N GLU A 199 1.42 6.80 33.43
CA GLU A 199 1.37 8.13 32.82
C GLU A 199 2.77 8.74 32.76
N VAL A 200 3.07 9.36 31.63
CA VAL A 200 4.37 9.97 31.34
C VAL A 200 4.21 11.43 30.91
N PRO A 201 5.16 12.32 31.22
CA PRO A 201 5.18 13.66 30.67
C PRO A 201 5.60 13.64 29.19
N ILE A 202 5.26 14.71 28.47
CA ILE A 202 5.80 14.93 27.13
C ILE A 202 7.31 15.10 27.20
N PRO A 203 8.09 14.46 26.31
CA PRO A 203 9.54 14.61 26.29
C PRO A 203 9.97 16.07 26.16
N PHE A 204 10.96 16.46 26.95
CA PHE A 204 11.39 17.85 27.04
C PHE A 204 11.84 18.44 25.70
N PHE A 205 12.51 17.66 24.86
CA PHE A 205 12.96 18.11 23.55
C PHE A 205 11.80 18.43 22.59
N LEU A 206 10.64 17.75 22.72
CA LEU A 206 9.43 18.12 21.97
C LEU A 206 8.84 19.44 22.48
N ILE A 207 8.81 19.65 23.79
CA ILE A 207 8.36 20.91 24.39
C ILE A 207 9.24 22.07 23.90
N GLU A 208 10.56 21.91 23.93
CA GLU A 208 11.50 22.92 23.42
C GLU A 208 11.28 23.21 21.93
N LYS A 209 11.13 22.17 21.13
CA LYS A 209 10.83 22.29 19.69
C LYS A 209 9.54 23.05 19.46
N TRP A 210 8.45 22.65 20.10
CA TRP A 210 7.14 23.30 19.92
C TRP A 210 7.14 24.76 20.38
N ASN A 211 7.88 25.10 21.45
CA ASN A 211 8.07 26.49 21.88
C ASN A 211 8.84 27.30 20.83
N LYS A 212 9.93 26.75 20.28
CA LYS A 212 10.74 27.39 19.24
C LYS A 212 9.94 27.64 17.97
N GLU A 213 9.04 26.73 17.62
CA GLU A 213 8.15 26.79 16.46
C GLU A 213 6.87 27.60 16.73
N GLY A 214 6.63 28.05 17.97
CA GLY A 214 5.45 28.84 18.33
C GLY A 214 4.14 28.07 18.36
N ARG A 215 4.16 26.73 18.41
CA ARG A 215 2.98 25.87 18.40
C ARG A 215 2.68 25.14 19.72
N TYR A 216 3.49 25.37 20.77
CA TYR A 216 3.33 24.68 22.05
C TYR A 216 1.91 24.74 22.61
N GLU A 217 1.31 25.93 22.71
CA GLU A 217 -0.05 26.10 23.27
C GLU A 217 -1.11 25.32 22.45
N LYS A 218 -0.95 25.30 21.12
CA LYS A 218 -1.85 24.55 20.21
C LYS A 218 -1.72 23.06 20.47
N GLU A 219 -0.50 22.53 20.56
CA GLU A 219 -0.25 21.10 20.79
C GLU A 219 -0.78 20.65 22.15
N ILE A 220 -0.52 21.43 23.21
CA ILE A 220 -1.02 21.13 24.55
C ILE A 220 -2.54 21.18 24.61
N ALA A 221 -3.17 22.17 24.00
CA ALA A 221 -4.64 22.26 23.95
C ALA A 221 -5.23 21.04 23.23
N SER A 222 -4.68 20.65 22.09
CA SER A 222 -5.10 19.50 21.31
C SER A 222 -4.96 18.17 22.08
N LEU A 223 -3.85 17.97 22.79
CA LEU A 223 -3.63 16.83 23.68
C LEU A 223 -4.67 16.81 24.82
N ASN A 224 -4.90 17.95 25.48
CA ASN A 224 -5.88 18.05 26.56
C ASN A 224 -7.29 17.71 26.08
N ASP A 225 -7.66 18.13 24.88
CA ASP A 225 -8.96 17.83 24.28
C ASP A 225 -9.11 16.33 23.98
N PHE A 226 -8.07 15.72 23.42
CA PHE A 226 -8.05 14.27 23.15
C PHE A 226 -8.24 13.45 24.43
N PHE A 227 -7.39 13.68 25.44
CA PHE A 227 -7.43 12.93 26.70
C PHE A 227 -8.74 13.19 27.50
N ARG A 228 -9.28 14.42 27.46
CA ARG A 228 -10.58 14.72 28.04
C ARG A 228 -11.72 13.98 27.35
N ARG A 229 -11.70 13.91 26.01
CA ARG A 229 -12.72 13.22 25.22
C ARG A 229 -12.68 11.71 25.42
N THR A 230 -11.49 11.11 25.38
CA THR A 230 -11.33 9.66 25.41
C THR A 230 -11.34 9.07 26.82
N GLY A 231 -10.87 9.82 27.80
CA GLY A 231 -10.61 9.32 29.16
C GLY A 231 -9.39 8.40 29.25
N TYR A 232 -8.60 8.26 28.19
CA TYR A 232 -7.37 7.47 28.22
C TYR A 232 -6.33 8.07 29.18
N PRO A 233 -5.50 7.24 29.84
CA PRO A 233 -4.34 7.72 30.60
C PRO A 233 -3.27 8.30 29.64
N ARG A 234 -2.44 9.21 30.16
CA ARG A 234 -1.37 9.86 29.38
C ARG A 234 -0.14 8.96 29.26
N THR A 235 -0.30 7.80 28.59
CA THR A 235 0.77 6.82 28.37
C THR A 235 1.35 6.93 26.97
N PRO A 236 2.56 6.38 26.69
CA PRO A 236 3.25 6.51 25.40
C PRO A 236 2.35 6.17 24.19
N LYS A 237 1.66 5.02 24.23
CA LYS A 237 0.79 4.56 23.13
C LYS A 237 -0.29 5.57 22.76
N TYR A 238 -0.94 6.21 23.74
CA TYR A 238 -2.06 7.11 23.46
C TYR A 238 -1.63 8.48 22.97
N TYR A 239 -0.42 8.92 23.28
CA TYR A 239 0.17 10.09 22.62
C TYR A 239 0.40 9.81 21.13
N ILE A 240 1.01 8.66 20.79
CA ILE A 240 1.31 8.31 19.39
C ILE A 240 0.01 8.08 18.61
N ILE A 241 -0.96 7.34 19.17
CA ILE A 241 -2.29 7.17 18.57
C ILE A 241 -2.92 8.53 18.26
N LYS A 242 -2.89 9.45 19.22
CA LYS A 242 -3.41 10.80 19.02
C LYS A 242 -2.71 11.51 17.87
N TRP A 243 -1.39 11.51 17.83
CA TRP A 243 -0.63 12.17 16.78
C TRP A 243 -0.87 11.57 15.39
N LEU A 244 -1.00 10.26 15.28
CA LEU A 244 -1.36 9.61 14.02
C LEU A 244 -2.80 9.95 13.58
N THR A 245 -3.74 9.98 14.53
CA THR A 245 -5.14 10.31 14.19
C THR A 245 -5.36 11.78 13.86
N ASP A 246 -4.44 12.68 14.24
CA ASP A 246 -4.48 14.08 13.81
C ASP A 246 -4.34 14.21 12.28
N TYR A 247 -3.56 13.34 11.62
CA TYR A 247 -3.46 13.33 10.15
C TYR A 247 -4.79 13.00 9.48
N ILE A 248 -5.60 12.14 10.11
CA ILE A 248 -6.95 11.84 9.61
C ILE A 248 -7.87 13.05 9.80
N LEU A 249 -7.86 13.65 10.99
CA LEU A 249 -8.69 14.82 11.32
C LEU A 249 -8.35 16.05 10.49
N GLU A 250 -7.06 16.26 10.19
CA GLU A 250 -6.57 17.45 9.48
C GLU A 250 -6.68 17.29 7.96
N PHE A 251 -6.40 16.10 7.41
CA PHE A 251 -6.24 15.91 5.97
C PHE A 251 -7.23 14.97 5.31
N GLY A 252 -7.93 14.11 6.07
CA GLY A 252 -8.89 13.17 5.52
C GLY A 252 -8.24 12.02 4.74
N ILE A 253 -7.08 11.55 5.18
CA ILE A 253 -6.50 10.31 4.63
C ILE A 253 -7.45 9.13 4.87
N ASP A 254 -7.42 8.14 3.98
CA ASP A 254 -8.43 7.07 3.90
C ASP A 254 -8.03 5.79 4.64
N GLY A 255 -6.76 5.65 4.97
CA GLY A 255 -6.28 4.45 5.65
C GLY A 255 -4.88 4.58 6.22
N TYR A 256 -4.55 3.59 7.06
CA TYR A 256 -3.21 3.34 7.56
C TYR A 256 -2.75 1.91 7.23
N ARG A 257 -1.54 1.77 6.71
CA ARG A 257 -0.76 0.56 6.90
C ARG A 257 -0.02 0.71 8.23
N ALA A 258 -0.25 -0.18 9.16
CA ALA A 258 0.44 -0.18 10.44
C ALA A 258 1.71 -1.03 10.34
N ASP A 259 2.82 -0.40 10.70
CA ASP A 259 4.14 -0.99 10.73
C ASP A 259 4.31 -1.92 11.94
N THR A 260 5.07 -3.01 11.77
CA THR A 260 5.53 -3.88 12.87
C THR A 260 4.43 -4.31 13.85
N VAL A 261 3.23 -4.64 13.34
CA VAL A 261 2.03 -4.89 14.15
C VAL A 261 2.23 -5.98 15.21
N LYS A 262 2.94 -7.05 14.87
CA LYS A 262 3.18 -8.17 15.82
C LYS A 262 4.11 -7.81 16.99
N HIS A 263 4.77 -6.66 16.93
CA HIS A 263 5.69 -6.18 17.96
C HIS A 263 5.01 -5.29 19.02
N THR A 264 3.71 -5.05 18.83
CA THR A 264 2.86 -4.27 19.74
C THR A 264 1.70 -5.14 20.20
N GLU A 265 1.29 -4.98 21.45
CA GLU A 265 0.16 -5.75 22.01
C GLU A 265 -1.13 -5.51 21.21
N GLU A 266 -1.88 -6.57 20.96
CA GLU A 266 -3.06 -6.53 20.09
C GLU A 266 -4.16 -5.55 20.56
N ASN A 267 -4.29 -5.29 21.85
CA ASN A 267 -5.26 -4.35 22.39
C ASN A 267 -4.96 -2.88 22.00
N VAL A 268 -3.70 -2.54 21.76
CA VAL A 268 -3.31 -1.21 21.30
C VAL A 268 -3.93 -0.91 19.94
N TRP A 269 -3.99 -1.91 19.08
CA TRP A 269 -4.57 -1.78 17.74
C TRP A 269 -6.09 -1.63 17.76
N VAL A 270 -6.79 -2.21 18.75
CA VAL A 270 -8.22 -1.96 18.98
C VAL A 270 -8.47 -0.49 19.27
N ASP A 271 -7.67 0.09 20.18
CA ASP A 271 -7.79 1.51 20.52
C ASP A 271 -7.39 2.41 19.34
N PHE A 272 -6.33 2.06 18.63
CA PHE A 272 -5.90 2.77 17.42
C PHE A 272 -7.02 2.80 16.36
N LYS A 273 -7.60 1.64 16.03
CA LYS A 273 -8.69 1.57 15.04
C LYS A 273 -9.90 2.40 15.47
N LYS A 274 -10.29 2.30 16.73
CA LYS A 274 -11.40 3.07 17.29
C LYS A 274 -11.19 4.58 17.12
N GLU A 275 -9.99 5.06 17.40
CA GLU A 275 -9.67 6.48 17.28
C GLU A 275 -9.51 6.90 15.81
N CYS A 276 -9.01 6.04 14.93
CA CYS A 276 -9.01 6.27 13.49
C CYS A 276 -10.43 6.42 12.93
N ASP A 277 -11.34 5.52 13.31
CA ASP A 277 -12.75 5.60 12.87
C ASP A 277 -13.41 6.87 13.36
N TYR A 278 -13.22 7.24 14.64
CA TYR A 278 -13.72 8.49 15.18
C TYR A 278 -13.18 9.72 14.42
N ALA A 279 -11.88 9.72 14.11
CA ALA A 279 -11.26 10.82 13.40
C ALA A 279 -11.79 10.95 11.96
N PHE A 280 -11.94 9.84 11.26
CA PHE A 280 -12.43 9.82 9.89
C PHE A 280 -13.91 10.22 9.78
N GLU A 281 -14.77 9.70 10.66
CA GLU A 281 -16.17 10.12 10.74
C GLU A 281 -16.29 11.61 11.08
N THR A 282 -15.40 12.12 11.95
CA THR A 282 -15.36 13.55 12.29
C THR A 282 -14.94 14.37 11.08
N TRP A 283 -13.91 13.92 10.32
CA TRP A 283 -13.48 14.59 9.11
C TRP A 283 -14.59 14.60 8.06
N LYS A 284 -15.22 13.47 7.77
CA LYS A 284 -16.34 13.36 6.82
C LYS A 284 -17.48 14.33 7.19
N LYS A 285 -17.84 14.40 8.47
CA LYS A 285 -18.88 15.30 8.96
C LYS A 285 -18.54 16.78 8.70
N ASN A 286 -17.28 17.14 8.80
CA ASN A 286 -16.80 18.52 8.59
C ASN A 286 -16.55 18.85 7.12
N HIS A 287 -16.35 17.85 6.26
CA HIS A 287 -16.04 17.99 4.84
C HIS A 287 -16.98 17.20 3.92
N PRO A 288 -18.31 17.40 4.02
CA PRO A 288 -19.30 16.57 3.31
C PRO A 288 -19.17 16.61 1.78
N SER A 289 -18.57 17.66 1.23
CA SER A 289 -18.34 17.80 -0.22
C SER A 289 -17.08 17.06 -0.73
N GLU A 290 -16.25 16.54 0.18
CA GLU A 290 -14.97 15.89 -0.15
C GLU A 290 -15.03 14.36 0.07
N ILE A 291 -16.17 13.85 0.53
CA ILE A 291 -16.38 12.42 0.76
C ILE A 291 -16.41 11.67 -0.57
N LEU A 292 -15.55 10.66 -0.71
CA LEU A 292 -15.51 9.80 -1.90
C LEU A 292 -16.65 8.77 -1.92
N ASP A 293 -16.92 8.16 -0.78
CA ASP A 293 -17.93 7.12 -0.57
C ASP A 293 -18.23 6.92 0.92
N GLU A 294 -19.07 5.93 1.24
CA GLU A 294 -19.46 5.58 2.60
C GLU A 294 -18.52 4.55 3.28
N ASN A 295 -17.41 4.17 2.63
CA ASN A 295 -16.48 3.23 3.22
C ASN A 295 -15.90 3.78 4.54
N PRO A 296 -15.70 2.91 5.56
CA PRO A 296 -15.02 3.29 6.80
C PRO A 296 -13.53 3.49 6.56
N PHE A 297 -12.84 4.05 7.55
CA PHE A 297 -11.38 4.12 7.56
C PHE A 297 -10.76 2.73 7.46
N TYR A 298 -9.77 2.54 6.60
CA TYR A 298 -9.20 1.23 6.30
C TYR A 298 -7.83 1.03 6.96
N THR A 299 -7.62 -0.15 7.52
CA THR A 299 -6.36 -0.50 8.19
C THR A 299 -5.78 -1.79 7.64
N ILE A 300 -4.49 -1.75 7.30
CA ILE A 300 -3.71 -2.89 6.83
C ILE A 300 -2.61 -3.17 7.85
N ALA A 301 -2.50 -4.41 8.32
CA ALA A 301 -1.44 -4.82 9.24
C ALA A 301 -0.21 -5.34 8.50
N GLU A 302 0.96 -4.86 8.87
CA GLU A 302 2.19 -5.60 8.63
C GLU A 302 2.46 -6.53 9.82
N VAL A 303 2.08 -7.78 9.66
CA VAL A 303 2.45 -8.88 10.55
C VAL A 303 3.50 -9.71 9.81
N TYR A 304 4.77 -9.32 9.95
CA TYR A 304 5.86 -9.91 9.15
C TYR A 304 5.85 -11.44 9.23
N GLY A 305 5.77 -12.07 8.06
CA GLY A 305 5.64 -13.53 7.92
C GLY A 305 4.21 -14.08 8.03
N TYR A 306 3.17 -13.22 8.02
CA TYR A 306 1.80 -13.69 7.90
C TYR A 306 1.56 -14.31 6.51
N GLU A 307 0.91 -15.44 6.49
CA GLU A 307 0.56 -16.22 5.31
C GLU A 307 -0.95 -16.39 5.22
N ILE A 308 -1.55 -16.20 4.04
CA ILE A 308 -3.00 -16.42 3.83
C ILE A 308 -3.41 -17.86 4.22
N SER A 309 -2.48 -18.81 4.12
CA SER A 309 -2.69 -20.22 4.52
C SER A 309 -2.96 -20.37 6.02
N SER A 310 -2.51 -19.45 6.86
CA SER A 310 -2.74 -19.44 8.31
C SER A 310 -4.17 -19.04 8.69
N GLY A 311 -5.00 -18.58 7.73
CA GLY A 311 -6.33 -18.09 8.02
C GLY A 311 -6.28 -16.77 8.80
N GLN A 312 -7.06 -16.65 9.89
CA GLN A 312 -7.14 -15.41 10.67
C GLN A 312 -6.04 -15.26 11.73
N ASP A 313 -5.35 -16.35 12.10
CA ASP A 313 -4.44 -16.36 13.23
C ASP A 313 -2.98 -16.21 12.81
N TYR A 314 -2.22 -15.39 13.57
CA TYR A 314 -0.76 -15.42 13.57
C TYR A 314 -0.26 -16.21 14.79
N ASP A 315 0.65 -17.15 14.57
CA ASP A 315 1.17 -18.08 15.60
C ASP A 315 2.53 -17.62 16.11
N PHE A 316 2.61 -17.23 17.39
CA PHE A 316 3.86 -16.87 18.08
C PHE A 316 4.60 -18.08 18.66
N GLY A 317 4.05 -19.30 18.50
CA GLY A 317 4.57 -20.51 19.08
C GLY A 317 3.98 -20.83 20.47
N ASP A 318 3.86 -19.85 21.33
CA ASP A 318 3.25 -19.96 22.67
C ASP A 318 1.78 -19.52 22.71
N ARG A 319 1.36 -18.67 21.78
CA ARG A 319 -0.03 -18.24 21.60
C ARG A 319 -0.32 -17.84 20.17
N LYS A 320 -1.62 -17.75 19.82
CA LYS A 320 -2.10 -17.22 18.56
C LYS A 320 -2.83 -15.91 18.77
N VAL A 321 -2.73 -15.01 17.79
CA VAL A 321 -3.43 -13.72 17.78
C VAL A 321 -4.15 -13.53 16.47
N ASN A 322 -5.45 -13.20 16.54
CA ASN A 322 -6.26 -12.80 15.41
C ASN A 322 -6.25 -11.27 15.29
N TYR A 323 -5.37 -10.72 14.48
CA TYR A 323 -5.27 -9.26 14.29
C TYR A 323 -6.47 -8.66 13.54
N PHE A 324 -7.21 -9.44 12.78
CA PHE A 324 -8.46 -8.96 12.16
C PHE A 324 -9.50 -8.57 13.21
N GLU A 325 -9.64 -9.36 14.29
CA GLU A 325 -10.53 -9.02 15.41
C GLU A 325 -10.01 -7.84 16.25
N HIS A 326 -8.73 -7.48 16.08
CA HIS A 326 -8.07 -6.41 16.81
C HIS A 326 -7.89 -5.13 15.98
N GLY A 327 -8.77 -4.91 14.99
CA GLY A 327 -8.90 -3.63 14.32
C GLY A 327 -8.33 -3.55 12.90
N PHE A 328 -7.91 -4.67 12.31
CA PHE A 328 -7.40 -4.67 10.95
C PHE A 328 -8.40 -5.24 9.95
N ASN A 329 -8.56 -4.54 8.84
CA ASN A 329 -9.40 -4.97 7.72
C ASN A 329 -8.66 -5.95 6.80
N SER A 330 -7.33 -5.85 6.75
CA SER A 330 -6.47 -6.63 5.88
C SER A 330 -5.09 -6.83 6.51
N MET A 331 -4.38 -7.89 6.09
CA MET A 331 -2.96 -8.10 6.41
C MET A 331 -2.13 -8.24 5.14
N ILE A 332 -0.87 -7.79 5.19
CA ILE A 332 0.11 -8.04 4.12
C ILE A 332 0.39 -9.55 4.06
N ASN A 333 0.26 -10.12 2.88
CA ASN A 333 0.40 -11.55 2.64
C ASN A 333 1.81 -11.90 2.13
N PHE A 334 2.67 -12.35 3.00
CA PHE A 334 4.05 -12.72 2.69
C PHE A 334 4.17 -14.01 1.89
N GLU A 335 3.10 -14.82 1.83
CA GLU A 335 3.08 -16.07 1.08
C GLU A 335 2.92 -15.84 -0.44
N PHE A 336 2.29 -14.71 -0.87
CA PHE A 336 1.93 -14.52 -2.28
C PHE A 336 3.13 -14.63 -3.23
N LYS A 337 4.27 -14.04 -2.91
CA LYS A 337 5.49 -14.09 -3.73
C LYS A 337 6.02 -15.52 -3.94
N LEU A 338 5.76 -16.43 -2.98
CA LEU A 338 6.09 -17.84 -3.07
C LEU A 338 5.05 -18.59 -3.91
N ASP A 339 3.77 -18.33 -3.64
CA ASP A 339 2.65 -18.91 -4.40
C ASP A 339 2.67 -18.48 -5.87
N ALA A 340 3.20 -17.29 -6.18
CA ALA A 340 3.39 -16.81 -7.54
C ALA A 340 4.29 -17.73 -8.41
N GLN A 341 5.02 -18.66 -7.82
CA GLN A 341 5.75 -19.71 -8.55
C GLN A 341 4.83 -20.80 -9.12
N ASN A 342 3.61 -20.93 -8.60
CA ASN A 342 2.64 -21.94 -9.03
C ASN A 342 1.86 -21.49 -10.28
N ASP A 343 1.09 -22.44 -10.87
CA ASP A 343 0.17 -22.15 -11.97
C ASP A 343 -0.97 -21.23 -11.52
N TYR A 344 -1.59 -20.52 -12.48
CA TYR A 344 -2.66 -19.55 -12.22
C TYR A 344 -3.83 -20.14 -11.41
N GLU A 345 -4.34 -21.33 -11.80
CA GLU A 345 -5.47 -21.95 -11.10
C GLU A 345 -5.13 -22.29 -9.65
N ALA A 346 -3.92 -22.79 -9.39
CA ALA A 346 -3.49 -23.11 -8.03
C ALA A 346 -3.48 -21.87 -7.12
N ILE A 347 -3.12 -20.70 -7.67
CA ILE A 347 -3.15 -19.43 -6.95
C ILE A 347 -4.60 -18.94 -6.80
N PHE A 348 -5.31 -18.80 -7.90
CA PHE A 348 -6.61 -18.12 -7.95
C PHE A 348 -7.69 -18.87 -7.19
N SER A 349 -7.74 -20.21 -7.31
CA SER A 349 -8.69 -21.03 -6.56
C SER A 349 -8.39 -21.03 -5.06
N LYS A 350 -7.11 -21.16 -4.64
CA LYS A 350 -6.69 -21.08 -3.25
C LYS A 350 -7.11 -19.76 -2.61
N TYR A 351 -6.77 -18.64 -3.26
CA TYR A 351 -7.03 -17.31 -2.73
C TYR A 351 -8.53 -16.98 -2.67
N SER A 352 -9.26 -17.33 -3.72
CA SER A 352 -10.72 -17.17 -3.73
C SER A 352 -11.36 -18.00 -2.62
N ALA A 353 -10.95 -19.26 -2.45
CA ALA A 353 -11.49 -20.14 -1.41
C ALA A 353 -11.20 -19.58 0.00
N LYS A 354 -9.99 -19.11 0.27
CA LYS A 354 -9.62 -18.52 1.56
C LYS A 354 -10.43 -17.26 1.88
N LEU A 355 -10.55 -16.34 0.92
CA LEU A 355 -11.29 -15.09 1.08
C LEU A 355 -12.80 -15.29 1.20
N GLN A 356 -13.36 -16.32 0.56
CA GLN A 356 -14.80 -16.60 0.64
C GLN A 356 -15.19 -17.38 1.90
N ASN A 357 -14.26 -18.04 2.58
CA ASN A 357 -14.53 -18.89 3.73
C ASN A 357 -13.86 -18.33 5.01
N GLU A 358 -12.60 -18.68 5.25
CA GLU A 358 -11.89 -18.37 6.50
C GLU A 358 -11.69 -16.86 6.74
N LEU A 359 -11.48 -16.09 5.66
CA LEU A 359 -11.28 -14.64 5.70
C LEU A 359 -12.50 -13.85 5.22
N LYS A 360 -13.69 -14.46 5.24
CA LYS A 360 -14.91 -13.78 4.80
C LYS A 360 -15.16 -12.49 5.55
N GLY A 361 -15.23 -11.37 4.81
CA GLY A 361 -15.40 -10.02 5.37
C GLY A 361 -14.07 -9.31 5.66
N TYR A 362 -12.95 -9.97 5.42
CA TYR A 362 -11.59 -9.42 5.48
C TYR A 362 -10.89 -9.58 4.13
N SER A 363 -9.69 -9.02 4.00
CA SER A 363 -8.88 -9.20 2.81
C SER A 363 -7.40 -9.42 3.16
N VAL A 364 -6.59 -9.66 2.15
CA VAL A 364 -5.13 -9.67 2.23
C VAL A 364 -4.55 -8.75 1.17
N LEU A 365 -3.40 -8.15 1.45
CA LEU A 365 -2.63 -7.36 0.50
C LEU A 365 -1.52 -8.23 -0.08
N ASN A 366 -1.71 -8.69 -1.31
CA ASN A 366 -0.76 -9.52 -2.04
C ASN A 366 0.34 -8.67 -2.67
N TYR A 367 1.59 -9.15 -2.66
CA TYR A 367 2.72 -8.48 -3.29
C TYR A 367 3.71 -9.49 -3.89
N ILE A 368 4.50 -9.03 -4.85
CA ILE A 368 5.58 -9.78 -5.50
C ILE A 368 6.97 -9.24 -5.17
N SER A 369 7.04 -7.99 -4.78
CA SER A 369 8.24 -7.31 -4.27
C SER A 369 7.85 -6.23 -3.26
N SER A 370 8.77 -5.88 -2.39
CA SER A 370 8.58 -4.92 -1.30
C SER A 370 9.90 -4.21 -1.00
N HIS A 371 9.88 -3.26 -0.08
CA HIS A 371 11.05 -2.44 0.28
C HIS A 371 11.99 -3.10 1.30
N ASP A 372 11.56 -4.18 1.96
CA ASP A 372 12.26 -4.85 3.06
C ASP A 372 12.31 -6.38 2.95
N ASP A 373 11.68 -6.93 1.93
CA ASP A 373 11.68 -8.36 1.69
C ASP A 373 12.74 -8.76 0.66
N PRO A 374 13.81 -9.48 1.07
CA PRO A 374 14.97 -9.74 0.23
C PRO A 374 14.74 -10.74 -0.89
N ASP A 375 13.60 -11.47 -0.88
CA ASP A 375 13.30 -12.55 -1.83
C ASP A 375 12.08 -12.23 -2.71
N PRO A 376 12.14 -11.20 -3.58
CA PRO A 376 11.04 -10.89 -4.48
C PRO A 376 10.84 -12.01 -5.52
N PHE A 377 9.61 -12.18 -6.00
CA PHE A 377 9.25 -13.18 -7.02
C PHE A 377 10.10 -13.09 -8.29
N ASP A 378 10.41 -11.87 -8.73
CA ASP A 378 11.19 -11.58 -9.94
C ASP A 378 12.31 -10.58 -9.66
N ALA A 379 13.30 -10.99 -8.88
CA ALA A 379 14.44 -10.14 -8.49
C ALA A 379 15.21 -9.57 -9.70
N HIS A 380 15.32 -10.33 -10.79
CA HIS A 380 16.08 -9.98 -11.98
C HIS A 380 15.23 -9.39 -13.11
N ARG A 381 13.95 -9.14 -12.89
CA ARG A 381 13.01 -8.56 -13.86
C ARG A 381 12.90 -9.30 -15.19
N ASN A 382 13.04 -10.63 -15.14
CA ASN A 382 12.90 -11.51 -16.30
C ASN A 382 11.46 -12.00 -16.52
N ARG A 383 10.56 -11.78 -15.56
CA ARG A 383 9.19 -12.30 -15.53
C ARG A 383 8.15 -11.19 -15.31
N THR A 384 8.44 -9.95 -15.73
CA THR A 384 7.63 -8.76 -15.43
C THR A 384 6.20 -8.83 -15.96
N PHE A 385 5.97 -9.45 -17.11
CA PHE A 385 4.61 -9.69 -17.65
C PHE A 385 3.85 -10.71 -16.80
N GLU A 386 4.49 -11.81 -16.45
CA GLU A 386 3.91 -12.83 -15.57
C GLU A 386 3.62 -12.28 -14.18
N SER A 387 4.53 -11.48 -13.63
CA SER A 387 4.39 -10.77 -12.36
C SER A 387 3.11 -9.93 -12.34
N GLY A 388 2.91 -9.09 -13.35
CA GLY A 388 1.71 -8.26 -13.49
C GLY A 388 0.44 -9.09 -13.62
N THR A 389 0.48 -10.13 -14.46
CA THR A 389 -0.67 -11.00 -14.68
C THR A 389 -1.09 -11.74 -13.41
N LYS A 390 -0.14 -12.34 -12.68
CA LYS A 390 -0.43 -13.05 -11.44
C LYS A 390 -0.91 -12.13 -10.33
N LEU A 391 -0.25 -10.99 -10.13
CA LEU A 391 -0.61 -10.05 -9.07
C LEU A 391 -1.95 -9.38 -9.34
N LEU A 392 -2.11 -8.76 -10.50
CA LEU A 392 -3.28 -7.93 -10.79
C LEU A 392 -4.56 -8.73 -11.10
N LEU A 393 -4.44 -10.01 -11.45
CA LEU A 393 -5.60 -10.89 -11.63
C LEU A 393 -5.88 -11.79 -10.42
N SER A 394 -5.10 -11.71 -9.34
CA SER A 394 -5.37 -12.49 -8.12
C SER A 394 -6.53 -11.92 -7.30
N PRO A 395 -7.31 -12.80 -6.61
CA PRO A 395 -8.23 -12.38 -5.56
C PRO A 395 -7.50 -11.75 -4.37
N GLY A 396 -8.16 -10.83 -3.67
CA GLY A 396 -7.60 -10.00 -2.63
C GLY A 396 -7.10 -8.67 -3.17
N MET A 397 -6.54 -7.81 -2.33
CA MET A 397 -5.90 -6.55 -2.73
C MET A 397 -4.56 -6.84 -3.43
N SER A 398 -4.15 -5.97 -4.32
CA SER A 398 -2.82 -6.04 -4.97
C SER A 398 -1.97 -4.85 -4.55
N GLN A 399 -0.70 -5.10 -4.18
CA GLN A 399 0.32 -4.09 -3.94
C GLN A 399 1.26 -4.03 -5.14
N VAL A 400 1.19 -2.97 -5.90
CA VAL A 400 2.21 -2.62 -6.90
C VAL A 400 3.31 -1.85 -6.17
N TYR A 401 4.45 -2.46 -5.97
CA TYR A 401 5.62 -1.78 -5.43
C TYR A 401 6.25 -0.92 -6.52
N TYR A 402 6.51 0.36 -6.25
CA TYR A 402 6.96 1.30 -7.28
C TYR A 402 8.09 0.76 -8.13
N GLY A 403 7.87 0.76 -9.44
CA GLY A 403 8.79 0.21 -10.44
C GLY A 403 8.59 -1.26 -10.79
N ASP A 404 7.64 -1.99 -10.17
CA ASP A 404 7.23 -3.33 -10.65
C ASP A 404 6.67 -3.24 -12.07
N GLU A 405 5.86 -2.22 -12.31
CA GLU A 405 5.21 -1.92 -13.58
C GLU A 405 6.15 -1.44 -14.69
N SER A 406 7.38 -1.08 -14.32
CA SER A 406 8.41 -0.61 -15.28
C SER A 406 9.64 -1.49 -15.31
N GLY A 407 9.65 -2.59 -14.56
CA GLY A 407 10.82 -3.45 -14.47
C GLY A 407 12.03 -2.78 -13.82
N ARG A 408 11.82 -1.81 -12.90
CA ARG A 408 12.90 -1.17 -12.14
C ARG A 408 13.76 -2.24 -11.45
N SER A 409 15.09 -2.13 -11.57
CA SER A 409 15.99 -3.12 -11.01
C SER A 409 15.88 -3.22 -9.48
N LEU A 410 15.83 -4.44 -8.97
CA LEU A 410 15.91 -4.78 -7.54
C LEU A 410 17.28 -5.35 -7.15
N VAL A 411 18.20 -5.46 -8.12
CA VAL A 411 19.57 -5.90 -7.88
C VAL A 411 20.50 -4.79 -8.32
N ILE A 412 21.05 -4.08 -7.35
CA ILE A 412 21.93 -2.92 -7.57
C ILE A 412 23.33 -3.27 -7.06
N GLU A 413 24.30 -3.32 -7.96
CA GLU A 413 25.69 -3.61 -7.61
C GLU A 413 26.24 -2.60 -6.59
N GLY A 414 26.95 -3.09 -5.59
CA GLY A 414 27.58 -2.27 -4.54
C GLY A 414 26.65 -1.81 -3.44
N THR A 415 25.39 -2.31 -3.39
CA THR A 415 24.49 -2.17 -2.24
C THR A 415 24.58 -3.37 -1.31
N GLN A 416 24.15 -3.22 -0.07
CA GLN A 416 24.03 -4.28 0.93
C GLN A 416 22.64 -4.26 1.59
N GLY A 417 22.16 -5.44 1.96
CA GLY A 417 20.84 -5.58 2.61
C GLY A 417 19.70 -5.10 1.71
N ASP A 418 18.71 -4.47 2.31
CA ASP A 418 17.49 -3.96 1.67
C ASP A 418 17.69 -2.73 0.78
N ALA A 419 18.85 -2.07 0.85
CA ALA A 419 19.15 -0.90 0.01
C ALA A 419 18.99 -1.18 -1.49
N THR A 420 19.27 -2.42 -1.94
CA THR A 420 19.10 -2.83 -3.34
C THR A 420 17.64 -2.71 -3.83
N LEU A 421 16.66 -2.87 -2.92
CA LEU A 421 15.23 -2.79 -3.23
C LEU A 421 14.73 -1.34 -3.36
N ARG A 422 15.53 -0.35 -2.94
CA ARG A 422 15.13 1.04 -2.69
C ARG A 422 15.79 2.03 -3.65
N SER A 423 16.14 1.61 -4.88
CA SER A 423 16.65 2.53 -5.91
C SER A 423 15.60 3.53 -6.34
N PHE A 424 16.03 4.69 -6.87
CA PHE A 424 15.13 5.70 -7.42
C PHE A 424 14.33 5.12 -8.60
N MET A 425 13.12 5.65 -8.83
CA MET A 425 12.24 5.22 -9.92
C MET A 425 12.90 5.46 -11.29
N ASN A 426 12.78 4.50 -12.19
CA ASN A 426 13.44 4.51 -13.51
C ASN A 426 12.64 5.29 -14.58
N TRP A 427 12.33 6.58 -14.28
CA TRP A 427 11.53 7.44 -15.16
C TRP A 427 12.12 7.60 -16.56
N ASP A 428 13.45 7.61 -16.70
CA ASP A 428 14.11 7.73 -17.99
C ASP A 428 13.84 6.51 -18.88
N ASP A 429 13.82 5.30 -18.31
CA ASP A 429 13.48 4.07 -19.03
C ASP A 429 12.01 4.09 -19.47
N ILE A 430 11.10 4.55 -18.61
CA ILE A 430 9.67 4.71 -18.95
C ILE A 430 9.51 5.61 -20.17
N GLN A 431 10.29 6.69 -20.26
CA GLN A 431 10.21 7.63 -21.36
C GLN A 431 10.90 7.13 -22.64
N ASN A 432 12.03 6.44 -22.52
CA ASN A 432 12.96 6.24 -23.63
C ASN A 432 13.23 4.78 -24.01
N ASN A 433 12.82 3.81 -23.16
CA ASN A 433 13.09 2.39 -23.43
C ASN A 433 11.82 1.67 -23.92
N PRO A 434 11.77 1.19 -25.18
CA PRO A 434 10.59 0.51 -25.72
C PRO A 434 10.20 -0.78 -24.99
N GLU A 435 11.14 -1.50 -24.37
CA GLU A 435 10.82 -2.71 -23.61
C GLU A 435 10.15 -2.34 -22.28
N THR A 436 10.65 -1.31 -21.58
CA THR A 436 10.00 -0.77 -20.39
C THR A 436 8.58 -0.27 -20.70
N GLN A 437 8.40 0.40 -21.84
CA GLN A 437 7.07 0.87 -22.28
C GLN A 437 6.10 -0.27 -22.56
N LYS A 438 6.56 -1.42 -23.08
CA LYS A 438 5.72 -2.61 -23.27
C LYS A 438 5.31 -3.23 -21.94
N ILE A 439 6.24 -3.30 -20.98
CA ILE A 439 5.96 -3.79 -19.63
C ILE A 439 4.90 -2.89 -18.99
N LEU A 440 5.14 -1.58 -18.99
CA LEU A 440 4.22 -0.59 -18.42
C LEU A 440 2.83 -0.67 -19.06
N TRP A 441 2.74 -0.78 -20.39
CA TRP A 441 1.48 -0.92 -21.11
C TRP A 441 0.70 -2.18 -20.66
N HIS A 442 1.37 -3.30 -20.48
CA HIS A 442 0.77 -4.54 -19.99
C HIS A 442 0.17 -4.37 -18.59
N TRP A 443 0.95 -3.78 -17.67
CA TRP A 443 0.50 -3.50 -16.31
C TRP A 443 -0.67 -2.51 -16.30
N GLN A 444 -0.65 -1.50 -17.14
CA GLN A 444 -1.74 -0.54 -17.31
C GLN A 444 -3.04 -1.22 -17.74
N LYS A 445 -2.97 -2.12 -18.74
CA LYS A 445 -4.14 -2.87 -19.20
C LYS A 445 -4.78 -3.73 -18.10
N LEU A 446 -3.95 -4.45 -17.37
CA LEU A 446 -4.41 -5.28 -16.25
C LEU A 446 -4.94 -4.45 -15.09
N GLY A 447 -4.24 -3.39 -14.71
CA GLY A 447 -4.63 -2.53 -13.62
C GLY A 447 -5.93 -1.77 -13.89
N GLN A 448 -6.12 -1.25 -15.12
CA GLN A 448 -7.38 -0.63 -15.53
C GLN A 448 -8.55 -1.62 -15.52
N PHE A 449 -8.33 -2.84 -16.01
CA PHE A 449 -9.33 -3.90 -15.94
C PHE A 449 -9.72 -4.21 -14.50
N ARG A 450 -8.72 -4.38 -13.62
CA ARG A 450 -8.95 -4.60 -12.18
C ARG A 450 -9.71 -3.44 -11.52
N ARG A 451 -9.32 -2.18 -11.80
CA ARG A 451 -10.00 -0.99 -11.24
C ARG A 451 -11.46 -0.90 -11.66
N ASN A 452 -11.74 -1.27 -12.89
CA ASN A 452 -13.09 -1.19 -13.47
C ASN A 452 -13.99 -2.38 -13.08
N HIS A 453 -13.38 -3.49 -12.63
CA HIS A 453 -14.07 -4.73 -12.32
C HIS A 453 -13.76 -5.22 -10.90
N PRO A 454 -14.56 -4.81 -9.89
CA PRO A 454 -14.46 -5.36 -8.53
C PRO A 454 -14.47 -6.90 -8.48
N ALA A 455 -15.10 -7.54 -9.46
CA ALA A 455 -15.11 -8.99 -9.62
C ALA A 455 -13.70 -9.59 -9.67
N VAL A 456 -12.69 -8.88 -10.19
CA VAL A 456 -11.32 -9.39 -10.33
C VAL A 456 -10.68 -9.64 -8.96
N GLY A 457 -10.78 -8.68 -8.03
CA GLY A 457 -10.16 -8.77 -6.71
C GLY A 457 -11.08 -9.30 -5.62
N ALA A 458 -12.35 -8.91 -5.61
CA ALA A 458 -13.32 -9.23 -4.56
C ALA A 458 -14.35 -10.31 -4.96
N GLY A 459 -14.34 -10.76 -6.22
CA GLY A 459 -15.30 -11.73 -6.75
C GLY A 459 -14.95 -13.19 -6.50
N ILE A 460 -15.94 -14.04 -6.72
CA ILE A 460 -15.80 -15.50 -6.64
C ILE A 460 -15.17 -16.01 -7.94
N HIS A 461 -14.14 -16.82 -7.81
CA HIS A 461 -13.44 -17.45 -8.93
C HIS A 461 -14.07 -18.78 -9.32
N ASN A 462 -14.24 -19.00 -10.64
CA ASN A 462 -14.66 -20.29 -11.18
C ASN A 462 -13.86 -20.60 -12.46
N MET A 463 -13.13 -21.71 -12.46
CA MET A 463 -12.48 -22.23 -13.66
C MET A 463 -13.53 -22.72 -14.66
N ILE A 464 -13.43 -22.28 -15.91
CA ILE A 464 -14.28 -22.73 -17.03
C ILE A 464 -13.55 -23.80 -17.84
N SER A 465 -12.27 -23.60 -18.12
CA SER A 465 -11.43 -24.52 -18.89
C SER A 465 -10.00 -24.52 -18.35
N GLU A 466 -9.40 -25.70 -18.27
CA GLU A 466 -7.99 -25.85 -17.87
C GLU A 466 -7.05 -25.59 -19.07
N LYS A 467 -7.42 -26.04 -20.27
CA LYS A 467 -6.59 -25.91 -21.48
C LYS A 467 -7.47 -25.64 -22.71
N PRO A 468 -7.44 -24.41 -23.25
CA PRO A 468 -6.74 -23.24 -22.73
C PRO A 468 -7.29 -22.80 -21.36
N TYR A 469 -6.49 -22.13 -20.55
CA TYR A 469 -6.91 -21.70 -19.22
C TYR A 469 -7.89 -20.52 -19.31
N ILE A 470 -9.12 -20.76 -18.93
CA ILE A 470 -10.23 -19.79 -18.97
C ILE A 470 -11.00 -19.87 -17.65
N PHE A 471 -11.27 -18.70 -17.05
CA PHE A 471 -12.03 -18.61 -15.81
C PHE A 471 -12.96 -17.40 -15.80
N SER A 472 -13.94 -17.43 -14.93
CA SER A 472 -14.82 -16.30 -14.64
C SER A 472 -14.62 -15.76 -13.24
N ARG A 473 -14.97 -14.50 -13.06
CA ARG A 473 -15.13 -13.86 -11.77
C ARG A 473 -16.47 -13.17 -11.68
N SER A 474 -17.12 -13.29 -10.55
CA SER A 474 -18.42 -12.67 -10.28
C SER A 474 -18.44 -12.02 -8.91
N TYR A 475 -18.85 -10.76 -8.86
CA TYR A 475 -19.01 -9.97 -7.64
C TYR A 475 -20.42 -9.41 -7.58
N THR A 476 -21.07 -9.50 -6.41
CA THR A 476 -22.40 -8.93 -6.19
C THR A 476 -22.43 -8.24 -4.82
N ASN A 477 -22.89 -7.00 -4.80
CA ASN A 477 -23.13 -6.24 -3.58
C ASN A 477 -24.42 -5.43 -3.74
N GLY A 478 -25.46 -5.81 -2.99
CA GLY A 478 -26.79 -5.24 -3.17
C GLY A 478 -27.33 -5.42 -4.58
N ASN A 479 -27.59 -4.32 -5.27
CA ASN A 479 -28.08 -4.31 -6.65
C ASN A 479 -26.97 -4.22 -7.71
N TYR A 480 -25.71 -4.10 -7.29
CA TYR A 480 -24.57 -4.06 -8.20
C TYR A 480 -24.04 -5.46 -8.45
N THR A 481 -23.89 -5.81 -9.73
CA THR A 481 -23.28 -7.08 -10.15
C THR A 481 -22.26 -6.80 -11.23
N ASP A 482 -21.06 -7.35 -11.05
CA ASP A 482 -19.95 -7.31 -11.99
C ASP A 482 -19.49 -8.73 -12.31
N GLN A 483 -19.30 -9.00 -13.61
CA GLN A 483 -18.95 -10.33 -14.09
C GLN A 483 -17.98 -10.21 -15.26
N VAL A 484 -16.91 -10.98 -15.21
CA VAL A 484 -15.87 -11.01 -16.24
C VAL A 484 -15.46 -12.44 -16.59
N ILE A 485 -14.96 -12.62 -17.81
CA ILE A 485 -14.29 -13.85 -18.24
C ILE A 485 -12.88 -13.50 -18.69
N ILE A 486 -11.91 -14.30 -18.25
CA ILE A 486 -10.48 -14.08 -18.49
C ILE A 486 -9.91 -15.36 -19.08
N GLY A 487 -9.17 -15.23 -20.17
CA GLY A 487 -8.39 -16.31 -20.77
C GLY A 487 -6.90 -15.98 -20.73
N LEU A 488 -6.08 -16.92 -20.27
CA LEU A 488 -4.63 -16.79 -20.16
C LEU A 488 -3.93 -17.89 -20.96
N ASP A 489 -2.69 -17.60 -21.37
CA ASP A 489 -1.84 -18.50 -22.17
C ASP A 489 -2.54 -18.98 -23.46
N LEU A 490 -3.34 -18.10 -24.05
CA LEU A 490 -4.00 -18.33 -25.33
C LEU A 490 -3.00 -18.12 -26.47
N GLY A 491 -3.18 -18.87 -27.55
CA GLY A 491 -2.36 -18.66 -28.77
C GLY A 491 -2.65 -17.30 -29.44
N VAL A 492 -1.84 -16.95 -30.42
CA VAL A 492 -2.06 -15.80 -31.32
C VAL A 492 -3.14 -16.11 -32.34
N GLY A 493 -3.93 -15.14 -32.76
CA GLY A 493 -4.98 -15.23 -33.76
C GLY A 493 -6.37 -15.38 -33.17
N LEU A 494 -7.22 -16.18 -33.85
CA LEU A 494 -8.61 -16.39 -33.42
C LEU A 494 -8.65 -17.27 -32.16
N LYS A 495 -9.39 -16.80 -31.16
CA LYS A 495 -9.63 -17.47 -29.88
C LYS A 495 -11.13 -17.73 -29.73
N GLU A 496 -11.45 -18.92 -29.30
CA GLU A 496 -12.81 -19.34 -28.97
C GLU A 496 -12.91 -19.53 -27.47
N LEU A 497 -13.74 -18.73 -26.78
CA LEU A 497 -13.93 -18.77 -25.35
C LEU A 497 -15.36 -19.21 -25.03
N PRO A 498 -15.57 -20.30 -24.27
CA PRO A 498 -16.88 -20.63 -23.71
C PRO A 498 -17.27 -19.57 -22.67
N VAL A 499 -18.46 -18.98 -22.83
CA VAL A 499 -18.92 -17.86 -22.00
C VAL A 499 -20.36 -18.07 -21.47
N ASP A 500 -21.00 -19.15 -21.81
CA ASP A 500 -22.40 -19.46 -21.48
C ASP A 500 -22.69 -19.60 -19.98
N SER A 501 -21.66 -19.82 -19.17
CA SER A 501 -21.79 -19.82 -17.70
C SER A 501 -22.09 -18.43 -17.12
N ILE A 502 -21.83 -17.36 -17.88
CA ILE A 502 -21.95 -15.96 -17.44
C ILE A 502 -22.79 -15.13 -18.41
N PHE A 503 -22.57 -15.31 -19.74
CA PHE A 503 -23.17 -14.46 -20.77
C PHE A 503 -24.02 -15.28 -21.70
N THR A 504 -25.24 -14.80 -21.96
CA THR A 504 -26.18 -15.44 -22.90
C THR A 504 -25.95 -15.00 -24.34
N ASP A 505 -26.41 -15.78 -25.29
CA ASP A 505 -26.37 -15.44 -26.73
C ASP A 505 -26.95 -14.05 -27.01
N GLY A 506 -26.29 -13.32 -27.89
CA GLY A 506 -26.62 -11.94 -28.24
C GLY A 506 -26.02 -10.90 -27.29
N THR A 507 -25.35 -11.32 -26.19
CA THR A 507 -24.62 -10.39 -25.33
C THR A 507 -23.41 -9.83 -26.08
N LYS A 508 -23.26 -8.49 -26.06
CA LYS A 508 -22.08 -7.83 -26.63
C LYS A 508 -20.97 -7.77 -25.57
N LEU A 509 -19.79 -8.18 -25.98
CA LEU A 509 -18.59 -8.23 -25.14
C LEU A 509 -17.46 -7.46 -25.80
N ARG A 510 -16.54 -6.99 -24.97
CA ARG A 510 -15.27 -6.39 -25.42
C ARG A 510 -14.10 -7.07 -24.70
N ASP A 511 -13.08 -7.42 -25.45
CA ASP A 511 -11.76 -7.71 -24.89
C ASP A 511 -11.04 -6.39 -24.61
N THR A 512 -10.94 -6.00 -23.34
CA THR A 512 -10.30 -4.72 -22.95
C THR A 512 -8.80 -4.72 -23.18
N PHE A 513 -8.18 -5.89 -23.30
CA PHE A 513 -6.75 -6.01 -23.55
C PHE A 513 -6.41 -5.62 -25.00
N SER A 514 -7.10 -6.19 -25.97
CA SER A 514 -6.88 -5.89 -27.39
C SER A 514 -7.76 -4.75 -27.92
N GLY A 515 -8.94 -4.52 -27.32
CA GLY A 515 -9.96 -3.59 -27.78
C GLY A 515 -10.98 -4.22 -28.75
N GLU A 516 -10.86 -5.52 -29.07
CA GLU A 516 -11.78 -6.22 -29.98
C GLU A 516 -13.16 -6.41 -29.34
N GLU A 517 -14.20 -6.20 -30.15
CA GLU A 517 -15.59 -6.43 -29.75
C GLU A 517 -16.13 -7.72 -30.40
N THR A 518 -16.99 -8.41 -29.69
CA THR A 518 -17.61 -9.65 -30.13
C THR A 518 -19.04 -9.76 -29.59
N GLU A 519 -19.85 -10.64 -30.20
CA GLU A 519 -21.18 -10.99 -29.71
C GLU A 519 -21.21 -12.48 -29.40
N VAL A 520 -21.84 -12.86 -28.29
CA VAL A 520 -21.98 -14.28 -27.91
C VAL A 520 -22.85 -15.02 -28.88
N GLN A 521 -22.36 -16.13 -29.44
CA GLN A 521 -23.05 -17.02 -30.37
C GLN A 521 -22.82 -18.46 -29.94
N ASP A 522 -23.91 -19.24 -29.81
CA ASP A 522 -23.87 -20.63 -29.36
C ASP A 522 -23.07 -20.83 -28.06
N GLY A 523 -23.22 -19.90 -27.12
CA GLY A 523 -22.53 -19.91 -25.81
C GLY A 523 -21.04 -19.55 -25.85
N LYS A 524 -20.55 -19.01 -26.96
CA LYS A 524 -19.13 -18.70 -27.18
C LYS A 524 -18.89 -17.25 -27.58
N ALA A 525 -17.73 -16.75 -27.22
CA ALA A 525 -17.15 -15.49 -27.71
C ALA A 525 -15.95 -15.79 -28.62
N PHE A 526 -15.84 -15.05 -29.74
CA PHE A 526 -14.73 -15.17 -30.68
C PHE A 526 -13.93 -13.88 -30.69
N VAL A 527 -12.67 -13.95 -30.31
CA VAL A 527 -11.73 -12.79 -30.24
C VAL A 527 -10.55 -13.06 -31.16
N HIS A 528 -10.26 -12.12 -32.06
CA HIS A 528 -9.07 -12.20 -32.92
C HIS A 528 -8.01 -11.20 -32.40
N SER A 529 -6.94 -11.69 -31.82
CA SER A 529 -5.91 -10.83 -31.21
C SER A 529 -4.52 -11.46 -31.30
N GLU A 530 -3.49 -10.58 -31.34
CA GLU A 530 -2.07 -10.99 -31.32
C GLU A 530 -1.55 -11.31 -29.91
N PHE A 531 -2.40 -11.11 -28.88
CA PHE A 531 -2.01 -11.34 -27.49
C PHE A 531 -2.44 -12.73 -27.01
N GLY A 532 -1.68 -13.33 -26.12
CA GLY A 532 -2.00 -14.59 -25.43
C GLY A 532 -2.95 -14.44 -24.25
N LEU A 533 -3.59 -13.28 -24.10
CA LEU A 533 -4.45 -12.92 -22.97
C LEU A 533 -5.72 -12.23 -23.50
N VAL A 534 -6.86 -12.54 -22.90
CA VAL A 534 -8.17 -11.94 -23.19
C VAL A 534 -8.85 -11.55 -21.89
N LEU A 535 -9.39 -10.33 -21.83
CA LEU A 535 -10.08 -9.75 -20.67
C LEU A 535 -11.50 -9.32 -21.13
N LEU A 536 -12.48 -10.23 -21.02
CA LEU A 536 -13.85 -9.97 -21.50
C LEU A 536 -14.70 -9.25 -20.46
N GLU A 537 -15.28 -8.13 -20.88
CA GLU A 537 -16.33 -7.40 -20.17
C GLU A 537 -17.60 -7.31 -21.04
N LYS A 538 -18.76 -7.10 -20.42
CA LYS A 538 -20.01 -6.78 -21.08
C LYS A 538 -20.04 -5.28 -21.42
N ILE A 539 -20.48 -4.94 -22.67
CA ILE A 539 -20.67 -3.56 -23.14
C ILE A 539 -22.14 -3.26 -23.43
#